data_f585c135cdae1d47444a3a1cb6c528a7
#
_entry.id   f585c135cdae1d47444a3a1cb6c528a7
#
_cell.length_a   1.000
_cell.length_b   1.000
_cell.length_c   1.000
_cell.angle_alpha   90.00
_cell.angle_beta   90.00
_cell.angle_gamma   90.00
#
_symmetry.space_group_name_H-M   'P 1'
#
loop_
_entity.id
_entity.type
_entity.pdbx_description
1 polymer ?
#
loop_
_entity_poly.entity_id
_entity_poly.type
_entity_poly.pdbx_seq_one_letter_code
_entity_poly.pdbx_strand_id
1 'polypeptide(L)'
;LLKLIENIGEDQIYDGQLIWIAAHLHDWGAFEQYQEAGKDHAIRSREIAEGIVEQLYSDEKRQNIILNAISEHNLRSGYCSSIESTLLRDADNLDFLGFIGIARDFAKGPRDLKKCMEATEKRTKFFSYLTLPRSIEIGKERLEEINYFIARIESESFGFY
;
A
#
# COMPACT_ATOMS: atom_id res chain seq x y z
N LEU A 1 -2.17 -4.00 7.57
CA LEU A 1 -3.04 -3.51 6.51
C LEU A 1 -4.51 -3.48 6.94
N LEU A 2 -5.15 -4.61 7.35
CA LEU A 2 -6.59 -4.66 7.71
C LEU A 2 -7.01 -3.63 8.77
N LYS A 3 -6.21 -3.44 9.81
CA LYS A 3 -6.44 -2.41 10.83
C LYS A 3 -6.41 -0.98 10.28
N LEU A 4 -5.61 -0.71 9.27
CA LEU A 4 -5.61 0.56 8.56
C LEU A 4 -6.89 0.73 7.76
N ILE A 5 -7.31 -0.31 7.03
CA ILE A 5 -8.57 -0.31 6.26
C ILE A 5 -9.76 -0.01 7.17
N GLU A 6 -9.86 -0.68 8.32
CA GLU A 6 -10.91 -0.43 9.32
C GLU A 6 -10.91 1.02 9.78
N ASN A 7 -9.73 1.58 10.11
CA ASN A 7 -9.61 2.94 10.62
C ASN A 7 -9.95 4.01 9.57
N ILE A 8 -9.41 3.86 8.34
CA ILE A 8 -9.67 4.84 7.28
C ILE A 8 -11.07 4.69 6.65
N GLY A 9 -11.71 3.54 6.85
CA GLY A 9 -13.04 3.21 6.36
C GLY A 9 -14.17 3.45 7.36
N GLU A 10 -13.89 4.00 8.55
CA GLU A 10 -14.89 4.15 9.63
C GLU A 10 -16.16 4.87 9.17
N ASP A 11 -16.03 5.90 8.34
CA ASP A 11 -17.14 6.68 7.79
C ASP A 11 -17.57 6.23 6.38
N GLN A 12 -17.11 5.06 5.91
CA GLN A 12 -17.38 4.57 4.56
C GLN A 12 -18.35 3.37 4.59
N ILE A 13 -19.17 3.25 3.55
CA ILE A 13 -20.01 2.07 3.34
C ILE A 13 -19.29 1.17 2.33
N TYR A 14 -18.78 0.03 2.79
CA TYR A 14 -18.06 -0.96 1.98
C TYR A 14 -18.35 -2.40 2.43
N ASP A 15 -18.09 -3.38 1.57
CA ASP A 15 -18.18 -4.80 1.91
C ASP A 15 -16.89 -5.29 2.56
N GLY A 16 -16.91 -5.43 3.90
CA GLY A 16 -15.76 -5.86 4.69
C GLY A 16 -15.21 -7.25 4.29
N GLN A 17 -16.07 -8.16 3.78
CA GLN A 17 -15.64 -9.48 3.34
C GLN A 17 -14.88 -9.40 2.01
N LEU A 18 -15.34 -8.60 1.05
CA LEU A 18 -14.69 -8.45 -0.24
C LEU A 18 -13.31 -7.80 -0.10
N ILE A 19 -13.22 -6.73 0.69
CA ILE A 19 -11.93 -6.06 0.92
C ILE A 19 -10.98 -6.94 1.74
N TRP A 20 -11.47 -7.76 2.67
CA TRP A 20 -10.65 -8.71 3.41
C TRP A 20 -9.96 -9.70 2.46
N ILE A 21 -10.70 -10.26 1.49
CA ILE A 21 -10.15 -11.17 0.48
C ILE A 21 -9.13 -10.43 -0.40
N ALA A 22 -9.49 -9.25 -0.90
CA ALA A 22 -8.59 -8.46 -1.73
C ALA A 22 -7.28 -8.13 -0.99
N ALA A 23 -7.36 -7.75 0.28
CA ALA A 23 -6.19 -7.44 1.11
C ALA A 23 -5.25 -8.65 1.34
N HIS A 24 -5.76 -9.88 1.29
CA HIS A 24 -4.92 -11.08 1.41
C HIS A 24 -4.27 -11.50 0.08
N LEU A 25 -4.86 -11.11 -1.05
CA LEU A 25 -4.41 -11.56 -2.37
C LEU A 25 -3.65 -10.48 -3.16
N HIS A 26 -3.69 -9.19 -2.74
CA HIS A 26 -3.23 -8.07 -3.55
C HIS A 26 -1.75 -8.12 -3.96
N ASP A 27 -0.90 -8.69 -3.12
CA ASP A 27 0.55 -8.75 -3.33
C ASP A 27 1.09 -10.12 -3.76
N TRP A 28 0.23 -11.09 -4.08
CA TRP A 28 0.71 -12.43 -4.46
C TRP A 28 1.63 -12.40 -5.67
N GLY A 29 1.37 -11.54 -6.64
CA GLY A 29 2.23 -11.34 -7.82
C GLY A 29 3.60 -10.75 -7.51
N ALA A 30 3.84 -10.23 -6.29
CA ALA A 30 5.14 -9.73 -5.85
C ALA A 30 6.07 -10.82 -5.29
N PHE A 31 5.55 -12.02 -4.96
CA PHE A 31 6.36 -13.13 -4.47
C PHE A 31 7.15 -13.77 -5.61
N GLU A 32 8.42 -14.09 -5.37
CA GLU A 32 9.36 -14.62 -6.36
C GLU A 32 8.78 -15.79 -7.18
N GLN A 33 8.07 -16.72 -6.52
CA GLN A 33 7.46 -17.88 -7.16
C GLN A 33 6.29 -17.57 -8.10
N TYR A 34 5.73 -16.36 -8.02
CA TYR A 34 4.57 -15.94 -8.82
C TYR A 34 4.87 -14.78 -9.76
N GLN A 35 6.04 -14.14 -9.63
CA GLN A 35 6.45 -13.04 -10.49
C GLN A 35 6.50 -13.44 -11.96
N GLU A 36 6.18 -12.48 -12.81
CA GLU A 36 6.33 -12.60 -14.27
C GLU A 36 7.13 -11.40 -14.78
N ALA A 37 8.22 -11.68 -15.49
CA ALA A 37 9.12 -10.62 -15.97
C ALA A 37 8.39 -9.61 -16.86
N GLY A 38 8.54 -8.32 -16.52
CA GLY A 38 7.91 -7.22 -17.27
C GLY A 38 6.44 -6.96 -16.97
N LYS A 39 5.82 -7.75 -16.08
CA LYS A 39 4.43 -7.56 -15.65
C LYS A 39 4.36 -6.88 -14.29
N ASP A 40 3.46 -5.92 -14.13
CA ASP A 40 3.15 -5.30 -12.84
C ASP A 40 2.60 -6.32 -11.85
N HIS A 41 3.09 -6.29 -10.60
CA HIS A 41 2.69 -7.25 -9.57
C HIS A 41 1.19 -7.22 -9.24
N ALA A 42 0.54 -6.06 -9.30
CA ALA A 42 -0.89 -5.94 -9.03
C ALA A 42 -1.72 -6.63 -10.12
N ILE A 43 -1.33 -6.48 -11.39
CA ILE A 43 -1.94 -7.20 -12.52
C ILE A 43 -1.70 -8.71 -12.36
N ARG A 44 -0.48 -9.10 -12.01
CA ARG A 44 -0.15 -10.51 -11.78
C ARG A 44 -0.94 -11.11 -10.60
N SER A 45 -1.09 -10.35 -9.50
CA SER A 45 -1.91 -10.75 -8.36
C SER A 45 -3.37 -10.98 -8.75
N ARG A 46 -3.93 -10.09 -9.57
CA ARG A 46 -5.29 -10.24 -10.11
C ARG A 46 -5.45 -11.54 -10.88
N GLU A 47 -4.55 -11.83 -11.82
CA GLU A 47 -4.59 -13.07 -12.63
C GLU A 47 -4.57 -14.33 -11.74
N ILE A 48 -3.74 -14.34 -10.70
CA ILE A 48 -3.66 -15.44 -9.75
C ILE A 48 -4.95 -15.57 -8.94
N ALA A 49 -5.53 -14.44 -8.56
CA ALA A 49 -6.72 -14.38 -7.73
C ALA A 49 -7.99 -14.81 -8.48
N GLU A 50 -8.07 -14.69 -9.80
CA GLU A 50 -9.28 -14.98 -10.61
C GLU A 50 -9.87 -16.34 -10.27
N GLY A 51 -9.10 -17.42 -10.40
CA GLY A 51 -9.58 -18.77 -10.13
C GLY A 51 -9.99 -19.03 -8.66
N ILE A 52 -9.42 -18.29 -7.71
CA ILE A 52 -9.79 -18.36 -6.30
C ILE A 52 -11.13 -17.65 -6.08
N VAL A 53 -11.27 -16.45 -6.63
CA VAL A 53 -12.45 -15.60 -6.47
C VAL A 53 -13.68 -16.21 -7.13
N GLU A 54 -13.52 -16.85 -8.32
CA GLU A 54 -14.58 -17.59 -9.00
C GLU A 54 -15.11 -18.78 -8.19
N GLN A 55 -14.25 -19.44 -7.44
CA GLN A 55 -14.67 -20.54 -6.54
C GLN A 55 -15.40 -20.03 -5.29
N LEU A 56 -15.11 -18.81 -4.84
CA LEU A 56 -15.72 -18.22 -3.63
C LEU A 56 -17.07 -17.55 -3.92
N TYR A 57 -17.26 -16.99 -5.09
CA TYR A 57 -18.45 -16.23 -5.46
C TYR A 57 -18.94 -16.59 -6.86
N SER A 58 -20.24 -16.84 -6.99
CA SER A 58 -20.91 -16.97 -8.30
C SER A 58 -21.39 -15.62 -8.86
N ASP A 59 -21.40 -14.56 -8.06
CA ASP A 59 -21.82 -13.21 -8.44
C ASP A 59 -20.63 -12.45 -9.05
N GLU A 60 -20.68 -12.23 -10.37
CA GLU A 60 -19.66 -11.49 -11.12
C GLU A 60 -19.40 -10.07 -10.58
N LYS A 61 -20.42 -9.41 -10.01
CA LYS A 61 -20.23 -8.08 -9.43
C LYS A 61 -19.29 -8.13 -8.22
N ARG A 62 -19.48 -9.10 -7.34
CA ARG A 62 -18.62 -9.30 -6.16
C ARG A 62 -17.21 -9.72 -6.57
N GLN A 63 -17.10 -10.63 -7.57
CA GLN A 63 -15.80 -11.00 -8.14
C GLN A 63 -15.05 -9.77 -8.66
N ASN A 64 -15.73 -8.95 -9.46
CA ASN A 64 -15.13 -7.75 -10.05
C ASN A 64 -14.67 -6.73 -9.01
N ILE A 65 -15.40 -6.54 -7.91
CA ILE A 65 -14.97 -5.66 -6.82
C ILE A 65 -13.64 -6.14 -6.22
N ILE A 66 -13.51 -7.44 -5.92
CA ILE A 66 -12.27 -8.02 -5.36
C ILE A 66 -11.12 -7.87 -6.36
N LEU A 67 -11.33 -8.31 -7.61
CA LEU A 67 -10.29 -8.32 -8.64
C LEU A 67 -9.84 -6.91 -9.03
N ASN A 68 -10.75 -5.95 -9.06
CA ASN A 68 -10.41 -4.55 -9.29
C ASN A 68 -9.63 -3.98 -8.11
N ALA A 69 -10.06 -4.24 -6.86
CA ALA A 69 -9.31 -3.79 -5.70
C ALA A 69 -7.86 -4.31 -5.73
N ILE A 70 -7.65 -5.58 -6.11
CA ILE A 70 -6.32 -6.17 -6.27
C ILE A 70 -5.53 -5.44 -7.37
N SER A 71 -6.09 -5.23 -8.56
CA SER A 71 -5.35 -4.61 -9.67
C SER A 71 -5.14 -3.10 -9.50
N GLU A 72 -6.02 -2.43 -8.77
CA GLU A 72 -6.02 -0.97 -8.61
C GLU A 72 -5.23 -0.48 -7.38
N HIS A 73 -4.84 -1.38 -6.44
CA HIS A 73 -4.11 -0.94 -5.24
C HIS A 73 -2.79 -0.23 -5.56
N ASN A 74 -2.17 -0.52 -6.70
CA ASN A 74 -0.93 0.11 -7.16
C ASN A 74 -1.15 1.32 -8.09
N LEU A 75 -2.38 1.82 -8.27
CA LEU A 75 -2.63 3.02 -9.08
C LEU A 75 -1.98 4.26 -8.44
N ARG A 76 -1.22 5.01 -9.25
CA ARG A 76 -0.54 6.23 -8.85
C ARG A 76 -1.25 7.51 -9.34
N SER A 77 -2.28 7.35 -10.16
CA SER A 77 -3.13 8.44 -10.68
C SER A 77 -4.50 7.90 -11.05
N GLY A 78 -5.50 8.78 -11.12
CA GLY A 78 -6.86 8.41 -11.45
C GLY A 78 -7.69 7.93 -10.25
N TYR A 79 -8.91 7.51 -10.53
CA TYR A 79 -9.87 7.06 -9.54
C TYR A 79 -9.97 5.55 -9.55
N CYS A 80 -10.10 4.96 -8.38
CA CYS A 80 -10.43 3.54 -8.24
C CYS A 80 -11.90 3.30 -8.60
N SER A 81 -12.20 2.08 -9.07
CA SER A 81 -13.54 1.69 -9.53
C SER A 81 -14.56 1.50 -8.39
N SER A 82 -14.09 1.30 -7.15
CA SER A 82 -14.94 1.10 -5.98
C SER A 82 -14.32 1.70 -4.72
N ILE A 83 -15.13 1.78 -3.65
CA ILE A 83 -14.64 2.19 -2.34
C ILE A 83 -13.66 1.16 -1.76
N GLU A 84 -13.88 -0.13 -2.00
CA GLU A 84 -12.97 -1.19 -1.59
C GLU A 84 -11.59 -1.05 -2.25
N SER A 85 -11.55 -0.74 -3.56
CA SER A 85 -10.30 -0.44 -4.27
C SER A 85 -9.59 0.78 -3.67
N THR A 86 -10.34 1.83 -3.35
CA THR A 86 -9.80 3.06 -2.77
C THR A 86 -9.23 2.81 -1.37
N LEU A 87 -9.97 2.08 -0.53
CA LEU A 87 -9.55 1.72 0.82
C LEU A 87 -8.27 0.87 0.82
N LEU A 88 -8.21 -0.14 -0.07
CA LEU A 88 -7.02 -0.99 -0.18
C LEU A 88 -5.80 -0.19 -0.64
N ARG A 89 -5.94 0.64 -1.67
CA ARG A 89 -4.88 1.50 -2.18
C ARG A 89 -4.37 2.49 -1.13
N ASP A 90 -5.27 3.19 -0.46
CA ASP A 90 -4.90 4.19 0.53
C ASP A 90 -4.24 3.53 1.75
N ALA A 91 -4.75 2.38 2.21
CA ALA A 91 -4.14 1.63 3.30
C ALA A 91 -2.73 1.12 2.94
N ASP A 92 -2.53 0.61 1.73
CA ASP A 92 -1.23 0.16 1.25
C ASP A 92 -0.23 1.32 1.16
N ASN A 93 -0.64 2.47 0.60
CA ASN A 93 0.20 3.68 0.57
C ASN A 93 0.55 4.20 1.98
N LEU A 94 -0.40 4.15 2.92
CA LEU A 94 -0.14 4.52 4.32
C LEU A 94 0.88 3.59 4.99
N ASP A 95 0.89 2.30 4.66
CA ASP A 95 1.80 1.31 5.24
C ASP A 95 3.27 1.54 4.83
N PHE A 96 3.51 2.34 3.79
CA PHE A 96 4.83 2.82 3.40
C PHE A 96 5.27 4.08 4.14
N LEU A 97 4.39 4.77 4.85
CA LEU A 97 4.68 6.03 5.54
C LEU A 97 4.95 5.82 7.04
N GLY A 98 5.56 6.83 7.68
CA GLY A 98 5.82 6.85 9.10
C GLY A 98 6.91 5.89 9.56
N PHE A 99 7.00 5.67 10.87
CA PHE A 99 8.03 4.83 11.48
C PHE A 99 7.99 3.37 11.00
N ILE A 100 6.83 2.83 10.65
CA ILE A 100 6.73 1.46 10.10
C ILE A 100 7.39 1.39 8.72
N GLY A 101 7.16 2.38 7.85
CA GLY A 101 7.83 2.49 6.55
C GLY A 101 9.35 2.59 6.71
N ILE A 102 9.82 3.45 7.62
CA ILE A 102 11.25 3.60 7.96
C ILE A 102 11.83 2.27 8.43
N ALA A 103 11.18 1.63 9.41
CA ALA A 103 11.66 0.35 9.96
C ALA A 103 11.79 -0.74 8.87
N ARG A 104 10.87 -0.79 7.91
CA ARG A 104 10.94 -1.70 6.77
C ARG A 104 12.13 -1.43 5.86
N ASP A 105 12.44 -0.17 5.57
CA ASP A 105 13.59 0.19 4.74
C ASP A 105 14.90 -0.25 5.38
N PHE A 106 15.03 -0.09 6.69
CA PHE A 106 16.23 -0.52 7.42
C PHE A 106 16.29 -2.04 7.63
N ALA A 107 15.15 -2.73 7.78
CA ALA A 107 15.11 -4.17 7.97
C ALA A 107 15.36 -4.96 6.67
N LYS A 108 14.85 -4.48 5.54
CA LYS A 108 14.91 -5.16 4.23
C LYS A 108 15.98 -4.57 3.31
N GLY A 109 16.41 -3.35 3.60
CA GLY A 109 17.33 -2.60 2.77
C GLY A 109 18.77 -3.12 2.82
N PRO A 110 19.64 -2.53 2.00
CA PRO A 110 21.07 -2.83 2.01
C PRO A 110 21.65 -2.45 3.38
N ARG A 111 22.76 -3.11 3.77
CA ARG A 111 23.54 -2.72 4.96
C ARG A 111 24.37 -1.44 4.67
N ASP A 112 23.64 -0.39 4.29
CA ASP A 112 24.17 0.89 3.82
C ASP A 112 23.19 1.97 4.27
N LEU A 113 23.58 2.74 5.26
CA LEU A 113 22.72 3.74 5.89
C LEU A 113 22.25 4.80 4.88
N LYS A 114 23.15 5.27 4.02
CA LYS A 114 22.80 6.27 3.01
C LYS A 114 21.70 5.78 2.07
N LYS A 115 21.81 4.55 1.58
CA LYS A 115 20.79 3.97 0.71
C LYS A 115 19.46 3.75 1.42
N CYS A 116 19.49 3.40 2.72
CA CYS A 116 18.27 3.30 3.52
C CYS A 116 17.62 4.68 3.69
N MET A 117 18.39 5.73 3.93
CA MET A 117 17.91 7.11 4.02
C MET A 117 17.29 7.58 2.70
N GLU A 118 17.96 7.35 1.57
CA GLU A 118 17.44 7.68 0.24
C GLU A 118 16.12 6.92 -0.07
N ALA A 119 15.99 5.66 0.38
CA ALA A 119 14.76 4.90 0.23
C ALA A 119 13.64 5.50 1.08
N THR A 120 13.92 5.85 2.34
CA THR A 120 12.98 6.49 3.25
C THR A 120 12.49 7.84 2.70
N GLU A 121 13.38 8.68 2.18
CA GLU A 121 13.02 9.95 1.57
C GLU A 121 12.08 9.76 0.37
N LYS A 122 12.37 8.79 -0.50
CA LYS A 122 11.51 8.46 -1.65
C LYS A 122 10.10 8.01 -1.26
N ARG A 123 9.89 7.52 -0.02
CA ARG A 123 8.57 7.13 0.46
C ARG A 123 7.62 8.29 0.66
N THR A 124 8.12 9.51 0.88
CA THR A 124 7.27 10.71 1.04
C THR A 124 6.28 10.90 -0.10
N LYS A 125 6.63 10.43 -1.31
CA LYS A 125 5.75 10.48 -2.49
C LYS A 125 4.43 9.72 -2.31
N PHE A 126 4.39 8.68 -1.47
CA PHE A 126 3.17 7.89 -1.24
C PHE A 126 2.05 8.72 -0.62
N PHE A 127 2.39 9.79 0.09
CA PHE A 127 1.40 10.75 0.58
C PHE A 127 0.54 11.36 -0.53
N SER A 128 1.13 11.66 -1.69
CA SER A 128 0.40 12.27 -2.82
C SER A 128 -0.62 11.34 -3.49
N TYR A 129 -0.60 10.05 -3.17
CA TYR A 129 -1.53 9.07 -3.72
C TYR A 129 -2.76 8.81 -2.82
N LEU A 130 -2.76 9.36 -1.60
CA LEU A 130 -3.88 9.24 -0.68
C LEU A 130 -5.06 10.10 -1.14
N THR A 131 -6.27 9.56 -1.01
CA THR A 131 -7.48 10.22 -1.50
C THR A 131 -8.59 10.36 -0.47
N LEU A 132 -8.72 9.42 0.47
CA LEU A 132 -9.71 9.53 1.52
C LEU A 132 -9.32 10.58 2.56
N PRO A 133 -10.25 11.40 3.08
CA PRO A 133 -9.94 12.43 4.06
C PRO A 133 -9.18 11.88 5.27
N ARG A 134 -9.61 10.74 5.80
CA ARG A 134 -8.95 10.11 6.95
C ARG A 134 -7.58 9.57 6.62
N SER A 135 -7.38 9.04 5.41
CA SER A 135 -6.05 8.62 4.93
C SER A 135 -5.10 9.80 4.83
N ILE A 136 -5.57 10.94 4.32
CA ILE A 136 -4.77 12.17 4.21
C ILE A 136 -4.38 12.70 5.60
N GLU A 137 -5.29 12.67 6.57
CA GLU A 137 -5.01 13.07 7.96
C GLU A 137 -3.89 12.22 8.57
N ILE A 138 -4.04 10.90 8.56
CA ILE A 138 -3.02 9.96 9.06
C ILE A 138 -1.71 10.10 8.26
N GLY A 139 -1.82 10.27 6.95
CA GLY A 139 -0.67 10.43 6.06
C GLY A 139 0.15 11.67 6.37
N LYS A 140 -0.47 12.79 6.77
CA LYS A 140 0.24 14.01 7.21
C LYS A 140 1.09 13.74 8.44
N GLU A 141 0.51 13.11 9.47
CA GLU A 141 1.23 12.75 10.69
C GLU A 141 2.45 11.85 10.36
N ARG A 142 2.25 10.83 9.54
CA ARG A 142 3.31 9.91 9.13
C ARG A 142 4.38 10.56 8.25
N LEU A 143 4.02 11.54 7.44
CA LEU A 143 4.96 12.32 6.66
C LEU A 143 5.84 13.20 7.56
N GLU A 144 5.26 13.81 8.59
CA GLU A 144 6.00 14.57 9.61
C GLU A 144 6.98 13.67 10.38
N GLU A 145 6.60 12.44 10.70
CA GLU A 145 7.49 11.44 11.32
C GLU A 145 8.71 11.12 10.42
N ILE A 146 8.50 10.94 9.11
CA ILE A 146 9.60 10.71 8.16
C ILE A 146 10.54 11.92 8.11
N ASN A 147 9.99 13.13 7.97
CA ASN A 147 10.78 14.36 7.91
C ASN A 147 11.56 14.59 9.20
N TYR A 148 10.93 14.33 10.35
CA TYR A 148 11.61 14.40 11.64
C TYR A 148 12.77 13.41 11.73
N PHE A 149 12.55 12.15 11.33
CA PHE A 149 13.57 11.12 11.35
C PHE A 149 14.78 11.51 10.47
N ILE A 150 14.53 11.97 9.23
CA ILE A 150 15.59 12.41 8.31
C ILE A 150 16.40 13.55 8.93
N ALA A 151 15.74 14.60 9.42
CA ALA A 151 16.39 15.76 10.03
C ALA A 151 17.22 15.37 11.26
N ARG A 152 16.76 14.39 12.06
CA ARG A 152 17.52 13.90 13.22
C ARG A 152 18.78 13.16 12.81
N ILE A 153 18.71 12.27 11.83
CA ILE A 153 19.90 11.54 11.33
C ILE A 153 20.92 12.52 10.73
N GLU A 154 20.47 13.48 9.91
CA GLU A 154 21.34 14.52 9.34
C GLU A 154 22.06 15.32 10.44
N SER A 155 21.33 15.74 11.48
CA SER A 155 21.88 16.49 12.61
C SER A 155 22.87 15.66 13.41
N GLU A 156 22.56 14.41 13.72
CA GLU A 156 23.40 13.52 14.52
C GLU A 156 24.65 13.06 13.76
N SER A 157 24.60 13.01 12.45
CA SER A 157 25.71 12.68 11.56
C SER A 157 26.55 13.91 11.15
N PHE A 158 26.22 15.11 11.64
CA PHE A 158 26.86 16.36 11.24
C PHE A 158 26.81 16.61 9.72
N GLY A 159 25.71 16.20 9.06
CA GLY A 159 25.51 16.33 7.62
C GLY A 159 26.32 15.34 6.79
N PHE A 160 26.73 14.22 7.37
CA PHE A 160 27.48 13.17 6.64
C PHE A 160 26.59 12.31 5.72
N TYR A 161 25.30 12.24 6.00
CA TYR A 161 24.31 11.50 5.21
C TYR A 161 23.36 12.43 4.47
#